data_b6c799aea301e84fd74d32a1e428b3e9
#
_entry.id   b6c799aea301e84fd74d32a1e428b3e9
#
_cell.length_a   1.000
_cell.length_b   1.000
_cell.length_c   1.000
_cell.angle_alpha   90.00
_cell.angle_beta   90.00
_cell.angle_gamma   90.00
#
_symmetry.space_group_name_H-M   'P 1'
#
loop_
_entity.id
_entity.type
_entity.pdbx_description
1 polymer ?
#
loop_
_entity_poly.entity_id
_entity_poly.type
_entity_poly.pdbx_seq_one_letter_code
_entity_poly.pdbx_strand_id
1 'polypeptide(L)'
;VVVRVDARLADMDLNWVEASLSFPTFPRFCGQTFLEAKDRDLAEACVYAYNDWMVEEWCGDSGGRLIPLTLIPLWDADLAAAEVRRNAARGVRAVCFSEIPPHLGLPSIHTGYWDPFFAACEETATVVCMHIGSSSKMPATSADAPVAVAATLSFGNAMASLSDFLFSGVLVRFPELKLAYSEGQIGWIPY
;
A
#
# COMPACT_ATOMS: atom_id res chain seq x y z
N VAL A 1 10.74 -6.69 -17.74
CA VAL A 1 10.62 -5.62 -16.73
C VAL A 1 10.98 -4.31 -17.39
N VAL A 2 10.05 -3.36 -17.44
CA VAL A 2 10.30 -2.01 -17.94
C VAL A 2 11.02 -1.24 -16.83
N VAL A 3 12.26 -0.83 -17.12
CA VAL A 3 13.12 -0.09 -16.17
C VAL A 3 13.42 1.33 -16.65
N ARG A 4 12.74 1.78 -17.69
CA ARG A 4 12.94 3.09 -18.32
C ARG A 4 11.62 3.85 -18.34
N VAL A 5 11.62 5.05 -17.79
CA VAL A 5 10.44 5.92 -17.70
C VAL A 5 9.88 6.28 -19.08
N ASP A 6 10.76 6.65 -20.02
CA ASP A 6 10.36 6.99 -21.39
C ASP A 6 9.66 5.83 -22.12
N ALA A 7 10.17 4.61 -21.95
CA ALA A 7 9.54 3.43 -22.55
C ALA A 7 8.18 3.13 -21.90
N ARG A 8 8.05 3.35 -20.58
CA ARG A 8 6.77 3.19 -19.87
C ARG A 8 5.75 4.23 -20.32
N LEU A 9 6.14 5.47 -20.48
CA LEU A 9 5.26 6.53 -20.97
C LEU A 9 4.80 6.27 -22.42
N ALA A 10 5.71 5.83 -23.29
CA ALA A 10 5.35 5.46 -24.66
C ALA A 10 4.36 4.27 -24.70
N ASP A 11 4.53 3.27 -23.83
CA ASP A 11 3.60 2.15 -23.71
C ASP A 11 2.21 2.62 -23.19
N MET A 12 2.20 3.55 -22.23
CA MET A 12 0.97 4.16 -21.75
C MET A 12 0.23 4.95 -22.85
N ASP A 13 0.96 5.67 -23.69
CA ASP A 13 0.38 6.40 -24.82
C ASP A 13 -0.30 5.44 -25.82
N LEU A 14 0.37 4.32 -26.16
CA LEU A 14 -0.18 3.30 -27.04
C LEU A 14 -1.45 2.64 -26.47
N ASN A 15 -1.58 2.58 -25.17
CA ASN A 15 -2.69 1.94 -24.47
C ASN A 15 -3.73 2.93 -23.91
N TRP A 16 -3.66 4.20 -24.26
CA TRP A 16 -4.60 5.26 -23.82
C TRP A 16 -4.66 5.40 -22.30
N VAL A 17 -3.54 5.14 -21.60
CA VAL A 17 -3.42 5.27 -20.16
C VAL A 17 -2.90 6.66 -19.83
N GLU A 18 -3.71 7.49 -19.21
CA GLU A 18 -3.34 8.86 -18.84
C GLU A 18 -2.33 8.90 -17.69
N ALA A 19 -2.61 8.17 -16.62
CA ALA A 19 -1.75 8.11 -15.44
C ALA A 19 -1.69 6.69 -14.87
N SER A 20 -0.61 6.35 -14.18
CA SER A 20 -0.39 5.04 -13.59
C SER A 20 0.23 5.16 -12.20
N LEU A 21 -0.30 4.39 -11.26
CA LEU A 21 0.28 4.16 -9.94
C LEU A 21 0.76 2.71 -9.89
N SER A 22 2.04 2.51 -9.54
CA SER A 22 2.66 1.19 -9.59
C SER A 22 2.95 0.67 -8.19
N PHE A 23 2.33 -0.46 -7.83
CA PHE A 23 2.72 -1.20 -6.64
C PHE A 23 4.10 -1.83 -6.80
N PRO A 24 4.91 -1.90 -5.74
CA PRO A 24 6.24 -2.47 -5.80
C PRO A 24 6.21 -3.99 -6.02
N THR A 25 7.19 -4.51 -6.79
CA THR A 25 7.32 -5.95 -7.04
C THR A 25 8.25 -6.61 -6.03
N PHE A 26 9.52 -6.18 -5.95
CA PHE A 26 10.51 -6.80 -5.07
C PHE A 26 10.20 -6.61 -3.58
N PRO A 27 9.84 -5.40 -3.10
CA PRO A 27 9.44 -5.20 -1.71
C PRO A 27 8.11 -5.88 -1.35
N ARG A 28 7.43 -6.48 -2.31
CA ARG A 28 6.02 -6.87 -2.24
C ARG A 28 5.10 -5.67 -2.02
N PHE A 29 3.79 -5.85 -1.97
CA PHE A 29 2.79 -4.79 -2.10
C PHE A 29 2.85 -3.65 -1.09
N CYS A 30 3.37 -3.88 0.11
CA CYS A 30 3.50 -2.84 1.14
C CYS A 30 4.85 -2.89 1.91
N GLY A 31 5.87 -3.53 1.34
CA GLY A 31 7.18 -3.61 1.98
C GLY A 31 7.37 -4.83 2.88
N GLN A 32 6.60 -5.90 2.68
CA GLN A 32 6.69 -7.12 3.49
C GLN A 32 8.10 -7.72 3.51
N THR A 33 8.85 -7.61 2.40
CA THR A 33 10.24 -8.05 2.32
C THR A 33 11.13 -7.35 3.36
N PHE A 34 10.92 -6.06 3.57
CA PHE A 34 11.66 -5.29 4.56
C PHE A 34 11.17 -5.57 5.99
N LEU A 35 9.86 -5.80 6.17
CA LEU A 35 9.31 -6.24 7.45
C LEU A 35 9.93 -7.56 7.93
N GLU A 36 10.21 -8.49 7.02
CA GLU A 36 10.78 -9.80 7.32
C GLU A 36 12.30 -9.76 7.51
N ALA A 37 12.97 -8.65 7.20
CA ALA A 37 14.41 -8.50 7.35
C ALA A 37 14.83 -8.54 8.83
N LYS A 38 15.96 -9.22 9.12
CA LYS A 38 16.51 -9.33 10.48
C LYS A 38 17.21 -8.06 10.93
N ASP A 39 17.85 -7.37 10.01
CA ASP A 39 18.57 -6.11 10.24
C ASP A 39 17.57 -4.96 10.00
N ARG A 40 17.13 -4.33 11.09
CA ARG A 40 16.14 -3.25 11.06
C ARG A 40 16.70 -1.96 10.51
N ASP A 41 17.95 -1.64 10.79
CA ASP A 41 18.59 -0.42 10.30
C ASP A 41 18.75 -0.49 8.77
N LEU A 42 19.17 -1.65 8.26
CA LEU A 42 19.25 -1.89 6.83
C LEU A 42 17.85 -1.87 6.17
N ALA A 43 16.84 -2.46 6.80
CA ALA A 43 15.48 -2.46 6.29
C ALA A 43 14.91 -1.05 6.16
N GLU A 44 15.14 -0.20 7.16
CA GLU A 44 14.74 1.21 7.17
C GLU A 44 15.45 1.99 6.07
N ALA A 45 16.76 1.84 5.95
CA ALA A 45 17.54 2.46 4.87
C ALA A 45 17.03 2.02 3.47
N CYS A 46 16.63 0.75 3.32
CA CYS A 46 16.04 0.25 2.07
C CYS A 46 14.66 0.85 1.78
N VAL A 47 13.81 1.07 2.79
CA VAL A 47 12.52 1.75 2.61
C VAL A 47 12.75 3.18 2.11
N TYR A 48 13.66 3.92 2.75
CA TYR A 48 13.96 5.30 2.36
C TYR A 48 14.56 5.36 0.95
N ALA A 49 15.53 4.51 0.64
CA ALA A 49 16.14 4.46 -0.68
C ALA A 49 15.14 4.10 -1.79
N TYR A 50 14.21 3.16 -1.51
CA TYR A 50 13.14 2.83 -2.45
C TYR A 50 12.22 4.04 -2.69
N ASN A 51 11.82 4.74 -1.63
CA ASN A 51 10.96 5.91 -1.74
C ASN A 51 11.63 7.06 -2.47
N ASP A 52 12.92 7.29 -2.21
CA ASP A 52 13.69 8.32 -2.91
C ASP A 52 13.80 8.01 -4.40
N TRP A 53 14.15 6.79 -4.78
CA TRP A 53 14.15 6.33 -6.16
C TRP A 53 12.78 6.46 -6.82
N MET A 54 11.71 6.04 -6.12
CA MET A 54 10.33 6.12 -6.64
C MET A 54 9.94 7.56 -6.97
N VAL A 55 10.27 8.51 -6.09
CA VAL A 55 9.89 9.91 -6.24
C VAL A 55 10.78 10.64 -7.24
N GLU A 56 12.10 10.44 -7.17
CA GLU A 56 13.08 11.22 -7.92
C GLU A 56 13.35 10.67 -9.32
N GLU A 57 13.47 9.33 -9.44
CA GLU A 57 13.88 8.71 -10.69
C GLU A 57 12.69 8.11 -11.46
N TRP A 58 11.88 7.27 -10.79
CA TRP A 58 10.78 6.59 -11.50
C TRP A 58 9.63 7.54 -11.86
N CYS A 59 9.23 8.41 -10.96
CA CYS A 59 8.11 9.32 -11.18
C CYS A 59 8.55 10.74 -11.56
N GLY A 60 9.77 11.16 -11.20
CA GLY A 60 10.23 12.54 -11.28
C GLY A 60 10.11 13.18 -12.66
N ASP A 61 10.58 12.50 -13.70
CA ASP A 61 10.58 12.99 -15.08
C ASP A 61 9.35 12.56 -15.90
N SER A 62 8.31 12.07 -15.24
CA SER A 62 7.11 11.55 -15.92
C SER A 62 6.07 12.61 -16.32
N GLY A 63 6.29 13.89 -15.98
CA GLY A 63 5.30 14.94 -16.17
C GLY A 63 4.03 14.73 -15.31
N GLY A 64 4.13 14.01 -14.20
CA GLY A 64 3.01 13.69 -13.29
C GLY A 64 2.19 12.47 -13.73
N ARG A 65 2.57 11.80 -14.81
CA ARG A 65 1.84 10.62 -15.32
C ARG A 65 2.13 9.34 -14.53
N LEU A 66 3.30 9.21 -13.91
CA LEU A 66 3.61 8.15 -12.95
C LEU A 66 3.41 8.72 -11.54
N ILE A 67 2.45 8.18 -10.82
CA ILE A 67 2.09 8.63 -9.47
C ILE A 67 2.97 7.88 -8.46
N PRO A 68 3.77 8.59 -7.63
CA PRO A 68 4.63 7.93 -6.66
C PRO A 68 3.79 7.27 -5.55
N LEU A 69 4.03 5.98 -5.36
CA LEU A 69 3.45 5.17 -4.30
C LEU A 69 4.57 4.72 -3.37
N THR A 70 4.59 5.25 -2.15
CA THR A 70 5.67 5.05 -1.19
C THR A 70 5.40 3.92 -0.21
N LEU A 71 6.46 3.40 0.39
CA LEU A 71 6.44 2.41 1.46
C LEU A 71 6.64 3.08 2.82
N ILE A 72 6.31 2.35 3.88
CA ILE A 72 6.54 2.76 5.26
C ILE A 72 7.31 1.67 6.02
N PRO A 73 8.04 2.03 7.09
CA PRO A 73 8.53 1.06 8.07
C PRO A 73 7.36 0.40 8.79
N LEU A 74 6.92 -0.79 8.33
CA LEU A 74 5.72 -1.49 8.85
C LEU A 74 5.86 -1.96 10.30
N TRP A 75 7.06 -1.93 10.87
CA TRP A 75 7.33 -2.38 12.25
C TRP A 75 7.18 -1.29 13.30
N ASP A 76 6.94 -0.03 12.88
CA ASP A 76 6.84 1.11 13.79
C ASP A 76 5.91 2.19 13.23
N ALA A 77 4.83 2.49 13.96
CA ALA A 77 3.80 3.43 13.50
C ALA A 77 4.27 4.89 13.53
N ASP A 78 5.20 5.26 14.40
CA ASP A 78 5.74 6.61 14.48
C ASP A 78 6.74 6.85 13.34
N LEU A 79 7.61 5.89 13.03
CA LEU A 79 8.47 5.93 11.85
C LEU A 79 7.63 5.95 10.56
N ALA A 80 6.55 5.18 10.51
CA ALA A 80 5.61 5.21 9.38
C ALA A 80 4.99 6.61 9.20
N ALA A 81 4.55 7.25 10.27
CA ALA A 81 4.01 8.61 10.25
C ALA A 81 5.06 9.64 9.80
N ALA A 82 6.29 9.52 10.29
CA ALA A 82 7.39 10.41 9.89
C ALA A 82 7.69 10.28 8.39
N GLU A 83 7.70 9.05 7.86
CA GLU A 83 7.96 8.78 6.44
C GLU A 83 6.84 9.28 5.54
N VAL A 84 5.57 9.16 5.96
CA VAL A 84 4.44 9.79 5.25
C VAL A 84 4.66 11.31 5.14
N ARG A 85 4.97 11.99 6.25
CA ARG A 85 5.20 13.44 6.26
C ARG A 85 6.41 13.84 5.41
N ARG A 86 7.51 13.07 5.47
CA ARG A 86 8.71 13.29 4.65
C ARG A 86 8.37 13.30 3.16
N ASN A 87 7.64 12.31 2.70
CA ASN A 87 7.27 12.19 1.29
C ASN A 87 6.15 13.17 0.90
N ALA A 88 5.21 13.46 1.79
CA ALA A 88 4.18 14.47 1.55
C ALA A 88 4.76 15.87 1.32
N ALA A 89 5.84 16.23 2.01
CA ALA A 89 6.59 17.49 1.78
C ALA A 89 7.21 17.57 0.36
N ARG A 90 7.42 16.41 -0.28
CA ARG A 90 7.91 16.26 -1.67
C ARG A 90 6.77 16.15 -2.70
N GLY A 91 5.51 16.31 -2.28
CA GLY A 91 4.34 16.24 -3.14
C GLY A 91 3.70 14.86 -3.28
N VAL A 92 4.21 13.83 -2.61
CA VAL A 92 3.60 12.49 -2.63
C VAL A 92 2.26 12.49 -1.90
N ARG A 93 1.29 11.76 -2.45
CA ARG A 93 -0.07 11.66 -1.89
C ARG A 93 -0.61 10.22 -1.88
N ALA A 94 0.27 9.22 -1.98
CA ALA A 94 -0.11 7.81 -1.93
C ALA A 94 0.93 7.00 -1.15
N VAL A 95 0.47 6.12 -0.27
CA VAL A 95 1.31 5.26 0.55
C VAL A 95 0.74 3.84 0.61
N CYS A 96 1.60 2.82 0.54
CA CYS A 96 1.20 1.43 0.71
C CYS A 96 0.93 1.08 2.17
N PHE A 97 -0.10 0.28 2.40
CA PHE A 97 -0.37 -0.34 3.70
C PHE A 97 -0.88 -1.77 3.54
N SER A 98 -0.82 -2.57 4.60
CA SER A 98 -1.37 -3.92 4.58
C SER A 98 -2.90 -3.89 4.70
N GLU A 99 -3.58 -4.66 3.86
CA GLU A 99 -5.03 -4.85 3.96
C GLU A 99 -5.46 -5.46 5.31
N ILE A 100 -4.65 -6.37 5.88
CA ILE A 100 -4.92 -7.02 7.18
C ILE A 100 -3.59 -7.14 7.95
N PRO A 101 -3.16 -6.09 8.70
CA PRO A 101 -1.88 -6.09 9.43
C PRO A 101 -1.66 -7.32 10.34
N PRO A 102 -2.67 -7.86 11.06
CA PRO A 102 -2.48 -9.06 11.89
C PRO A 102 -2.01 -10.31 11.12
N HIS A 103 -2.28 -10.42 9.84
CA HIS A 103 -1.75 -11.51 9.03
C HIS A 103 -0.23 -11.46 8.88
N LEU A 104 0.38 -10.28 9.03
CA LEU A 104 1.82 -10.05 9.02
C LEU A 104 2.44 -10.10 10.44
N GLY A 105 1.66 -10.46 11.46
CA GLY A 105 2.10 -10.40 12.86
C GLY A 105 2.15 -9.00 13.45
N LEU A 106 1.51 -8.03 12.81
CA LEU A 106 1.46 -6.63 13.25
C LEU A 106 0.20 -6.36 14.08
N PRO A 107 0.17 -5.29 14.90
CA PRO A 107 -1.03 -4.88 15.61
C PRO A 107 -2.20 -4.61 14.66
N SER A 108 -3.42 -4.97 15.09
CA SER A 108 -4.63 -4.66 14.32
C SER A 108 -4.94 -3.16 14.37
N ILE A 109 -5.74 -2.69 13.41
CA ILE A 109 -6.19 -1.30 13.36
C ILE A 109 -7.17 -0.94 14.51
N HIS A 110 -7.69 -1.94 15.22
CA HIS A 110 -8.57 -1.75 16.36
C HIS A 110 -7.85 -1.30 17.65
N THR A 111 -6.52 -1.46 17.71
CA THR A 111 -5.74 -1.20 18.93
C THR A 111 -5.37 0.28 19.13
N GLY A 112 -5.54 1.12 18.11
CA GLY A 112 -5.02 2.49 18.10
C GLY A 112 -3.51 2.59 17.83
N TYR A 113 -2.81 1.46 17.69
CA TYR A 113 -1.37 1.45 17.40
C TYR A 113 -1.01 2.25 16.12
N TRP A 114 -1.87 2.19 15.11
CA TRP A 114 -1.67 2.85 13.82
C TRP A 114 -2.18 4.30 13.77
N ASP A 115 -2.73 4.83 14.87
CA ASP A 115 -3.28 6.18 14.90
C ASP A 115 -2.26 7.26 14.50
N PRO A 116 -0.96 7.21 14.87
CA PRO A 116 0.04 8.17 14.36
C PRO A 116 0.17 8.15 12.84
N PHE A 117 0.15 6.96 12.23
CA PHE A 117 0.21 6.78 10.77
C PHE A 117 -1.05 7.34 10.09
N PHE A 118 -2.24 6.99 10.57
CA PHE A 118 -3.50 7.49 10.01
C PHE A 118 -3.64 9.00 10.16
N ALA A 119 -3.22 9.57 11.30
CA ALA A 119 -3.18 11.01 11.51
C ALA A 119 -2.27 11.70 10.49
N ALA A 120 -1.07 11.15 10.24
CA ALA A 120 -0.17 11.70 9.23
C ALA A 120 -0.76 11.63 7.81
N CYS A 121 -1.45 10.54 7.48
CA CYS A 121 -2.13 10.40 6.19
C CYS A 121 -3.26 11.41 6.02
N GLU A 122 -4.10 11.60 7.04
CA GLU A 122 -5.17 12.60 7.02
C GLU A 122 -4.62 14.03 6.92
N GLU A 123 -3.68 14.40 7.79
CA GLU A 123 -3.01 15.70 7.85
C GLU A 123 -2.42 16.12 6.49
N THR A 124 -1.85 15.17 5.78
CA THR A 124 -1.18 15.41 4.49
C THR A 124 -2.06 15.11 3.27
N ALA A 125 -3.31 14.72 3.47
CA ALA A 125 -4.21 14.23 2.42
C ALA A 125 -3.62 13.04 1.62
N THR A 126 -2.78 12.22 2.25
CA THR A 126 -2.18 11.03 1.65
C THR A 126 -3.18 9.87 1.66
N VAL A 127 -3.39 9.26 0.50
CA VAL A 127 -4.27 8.10 0.34
C VAL A 127 -3.57 6.84 0.79
N VAL A 128 -4.20 6.07 1.67
CA VAL A 128 -3.75 4.74 2.08
C VAL A 128 -4.16 3.73 1.01
N CYS A 129 -3.18 3.20 0.30
CA CYS A 129 -3.37 2.28 -0.81
C CYS A 129 -3.09 0.84 -0.37
N MET A 130 -4.09 -0.01 -0.50
CA MET A 130 -4.01 -1.44 -0.17
C MET A 130 -4.22 -2.26 -1.45
N HIS A 131 -3.52 -3.38 -1.53
CA HIS A 131 -3.62 -4.31 -2.65
C HIS A 131 -3.97 -5.69 -2.10
N ILE A 132 -4.77 -6.48 -2.81
CA ILE A 132 -4.96 -7.89 -2.44
C ILE A 132 -3.59 -8.57 -2.37
N GLY A 133 -3.38 -9.39 -1.32
CA GLY A 133 -2.08 -10.02 -1.06
C GLY A 133 -1.08 -9.16 -0.26
N SER A 134 -1.41 -7.91 0.07
CA SER A 134 -0.55 -7.09 0.95
C SER A 134 -0.48 -7.61 2.39
N SER A 135 -1.37 -8.52 2.76
CA SER A 135 -1.33 -9.27 4.03
C SER A 135 -0.55 -10.58 3.96
N SER A 136 0.05 -10.93 2.81
CA SER A 136 0.76 -12.20 2.56
C SER A 136 -0.07 -13.47 2.78
N LYS A 137 -1.37 -13.36 2.96
CA LYS A 137 -2.30 -14.49 3.06
C LYS A 137 -3.42 -14.33 2.04
N MET A 138 -3.66 -15.39 1.28
CA MET A 138 -4.79 -15.47 0.37
C MET A 138 -5.87 -16.37 0.98
N PRO A 139 -7.16 -16.02 0.81
CA PRO A 139 -8.24 -16.90 1.22
C PRO A 139 -8.13 -18.26 0.51
N ALA A 140 -8.28 -19.34 1.25
CA ALA A 140 -8.32 -20.68 0.70
C ALA A 140 -9.26 -21.54 1.54
N THR A 141 -9.89 -22.55 0.93
CA THR A 141 -10.81 -23.46 1.63
C THR A 141 -10.07 -24.59 2.34
N SER A 142 -8.86 -24.92 1.88
CA SER A 142 -7.95 -25.89 2.48
C SER A 142 -6.54 -25.69 1.98
N ALA A 143 -5.55 -26.31 2.63
CA ALA A 143 -4.13 -26.20 2.25
C ALA A 143 -3.81 -26.84 0.88
N ASP A 144 -4.60 -27.80 0.45
CA ASP A 144 -4.49 -28.52 -0.81
C ASP A 144 -5.48 -28.02 -1.88
N ALA A 145 -6.19 -26.91 -1.59
CA ALA A 145 -7.10 -26.33 -2.58
C ALA A 145 -6.32 -25.86 -3.82
N PRO A 146 -6.87 -26.07 -5.04
CA PRO A 146 -6.28 -25.54 -6.25
C PRO A 146 -6.09 -24.02 -6.18
N VAL A 147 -5.01 -23.51 -6.78
CA VAL A 147 -4.71 -22.07 -6.82
C VAL A 147 -5.89 -21.21 -7.35
N ALA A 148 -6.68 -21.79 -8.26
CA ALA A 148 -7.88 -21.14 -8.77
C ALA A 148 -8.90 -20.78 -7.68
N VAL A 149 -8.96 -21.51 -6.57
CA VAL A 149 -9.83 -21.21 -5.43
C VAL A 149 -9.36 -19.91 -4.76
N ALA A 150 -8.08 -19.80 -4.44
CA ALA A 150 -7.51 -18.59 -3.84
C ALA A 150 -7.64 -17.39 -4.78
N ALA A 151 -7.40 -17.57 -6.07
CA ALA A 151 -7.58 -16.51 -7.07
C ALA A 151 -9.04 -16.02 -7.14
N THR A 152 -10.01 -16.95 -7.12
CA THR A 152 -11.45 -16.62 -7.13
C THR A 152 -11.87 -15.88 -5.85
N LEU A 153 -11.33 -16.27 -4.69
CA LEU A 153 -11.70 -15.71 -3.39
C LEU A 153 -10.85 -14.50 -2.98
N SER A 154 -9.92 -14.05 -3.83
CA SER A 154 -8.94 -13.01 -3.50
C SER A 154 -9.57 -11.71 -2.97
N PHE A 155 -10.74 -11.33 -3.48
CA PHE A 155 -11.49 -10.15 -3.01
C PHE A 155 -11.97 -10.27 -1.55
N GLY A 156 -12.01 -11.47 -0.98
CA GLY A 156 -12.45 -11.70 0.40
C GLY A 156 -11.62 -10.94 1.43
N ASN A 157 -10.32 -10.78 1.18
CA ASN A 157 -9.46 -9.97 2.04
C ASN A 157 -9.82 -8.47 1.96
N ALA A 158 -10.12 -7.95 0.77
CA ALA A 158 -10.53 -6.54 0.62
C ALA A 158 -11.87 -6.28 1.33
N MET A 159 -12.81 -7.21 1.23
CA MET A 159 -14.10 -7.15 1.94
C MET A 159 -13.89 -7.16 3.47
N ALA A 160 -13.06 -8.08 3.99
CA ALA A 160 -12.73 -8.15 5.41
C ALA A 160 -12.03 -6.87 5.90
N SER A 161 -11.05 -6.39 5.15
CA SER A 161 -10.31 -5.17 5.47
C SER A 161 -11.22 -3.94 5.48
N LEU A 162 -12.09 -3.77 4.48
CA LEU A 162 -13.02 -2.63 4.48
C LEU A 162 -13.99 -2.71 5.67
N SER A 163 -14.48 -3.90 6.02
CA SER A 163 -15.31 -4.09 7.22
C SER A 163 -14.56 -3.68 8.48
N ASP A 164 -13.27 -4.06 8.61
CA ASP A 164 -12.44 -3.62 9.72
C ASP A 164 -12.35 -2.09 9.81
N PHE A 165 -12.06 -1.41 8.71
CA PHE A 165 -12.00 0.06 8.70
C PHE A 165 -13.34 0.71 9.06
N LEU A 166 -14.45 0.20 8.53
CA LEU A 166 -15.79 0.74 8.81
C LEU A 166 -16.19 0.60 10.28
N PHE A 167 -15.80 -0.49 10.95
CA PHE A 167 -16.23 -0.80 12.32
C PHE A 167 -15.13 -0.61 13.37
N SER A 168 -13.89 -0.28 13.01
CA SER A 168 -12.79 -0.03 13.96
C SER A 168 -12.87 1.31 14.69
N GLY A 169 -13.69 2.24 14.21
CA GLY A 169 -13.69 3.62 14.67
C GLY A 169 -12.54 4.47 14.08
N VAL A 170 -11.69 3.91 13.21
CA VAL A 170 -10.62 4.67 12.54
C VAL A 170 -11.20 5.83 11.74
N LEU A 171 -12.23 5.58 10.92
CA LEU A 171 -12.86 6.63 10.11
C LEU A 171 -13.69 7.64 10.93
N VAL A 172 -13.97 7.35 12.20
CA VAL A 172 -14.56 8.30 13.14
C VAL A 172 -13.48 9.21 13.73
N ARG A 173 -12.30 8.66 14.05
CA ARG A 173 -11.15 9.44 14.55
C ARG A 173 -10.47 10.24 13.47
N PHE A 174 -10.46 9.74 12.24
CA PHE A 174 -9.82 10.34 11.06
C PHE A 174 -10.83 10.43 9.90
N PRO A 175 -11.79 11.38 9.95
CA PRO A 175 -12.91 11.45 9.01
C PRO A 175 -12.50 11.83 7.57
N GLU A 176 -11.36 12.49 7.40
CA GLU A 176 -10.83 12.85 6.08
C GLU A 176 -9.84 11.82 5.51
N LEU A 177 -9.59 10.71 6.23
CA LEU A 177 -8.72 9.63 5.77
C LEU A 177 -9.27 8.99 4.51
N LYS A 178 -8.42 8.83 3.49
CA LYS A 178 -8.79 8.23 2.22
C LYS A 178 -8.17 6.86 2.06
N LEU A 179 -8.99 5.88 1.69
CA LEU A 179 -8.59 4.50 1.44
C LEU A 179 -8.78 4.16 -0.04
N ALA A 180 -7.83 3.43 -0.60
CA ALA A 180 -7.93 2.89 -1.96
C ALA A 180 -7.58 1.40 -1.95
N TYR A 181 -8.44 0.58 -2.55
CA TYR A 181 -8.22 -0.85 -2.70
C TYR A 181 -7.94 -1.19 -4.17
N SER A 182 -6.79 -1.78 -4.44
CA SER A 182 -6.42 -2.27 -5.75
C SER A 182 -6.75 -3.75 -5.88
N GLU A 183 -7.41 -4.12 -6.98
CA GLU A 183 -7.89 -5.48 -7.29
C GLU A 183 -8.90 -6.06 -6.28
N GLY A 184 -9.43 -5.23 -5.37
CA GLY A 184 -10.38 -5.67 -4.33
C GLY A 184 -11.77 -5.99 -4.84
N GLN A 185 -12.05 -5.75 -6.13
CA GLN A 185 -13.38 -5.83 -6.73
C GLN A 185 -14.41 -4.93 -6.01
N ILE A 186 -15.59 -4.79 -6.55
CA ILE A 186 -16.64 -3.93 -5.99
C ILE A 186 -18.02 -4.58 -5.96
N GLY A 187 -18.20 -5.74 -6.61
CA GLY A 187 -19.49 -6.41 -6.72
C GLY A 187 -20.07 -6.88 -5.39
N TRP A 188 -19.25 -6.98 -4.35
CA TRP A 188 -19.64 -7.38 -3.00
C TRP A 188 -20.09 -6.21 -2.10
N ILE A 189 -19.84 -4.94 -2.49
CA ILE A 189 -20.16 -3.75 -1.67
C ILE A 189 -21.64 -3.65 -1.29
N PRO A 190 -22.61 -4.03 -2.12
CA PRO A 190 -24.04 -3.94 -1.76
C PRO A 190 -24.49 -4.92 -0.66
N TYR A 191 -23.68 -5.90 -0.28
CA TYR A 191 -24.01 -6.93 0.72
C TYR A 191 -23.47 -6.58 2.09
#